data_1b55f673b6799e7e5c6cb877dca4383e
#
_entry.id   1b55f673b6799e7e5c6cb877dca4383e
#
_cell.length_a   1.000
_cell.length_b   1.000
_cell.length_c   1.000
_cell.angle_alpha   90.00
_cell.angle_beta   90.00
_cell.angle_gamma   90.00
#
_symmetry.space_group_name_H-M   'P 1'
#
loop_
_entity.id
_entity.type
_entity.pdbx_description
1 polymer ?
#
loop_
_entity_poly.entity_id
_entity_poly.type
_entity_poly.pdbx_seq_one_letter_code
_entity_poly.pdbx_strand_id
1 'polypeptide(L)' 'GKGVARRMLDHALIEAKQQGYRAMQFNFVLASNQRALAIWQRNGFATIGRIPQAFLHPKQGYVDALILHRSL' A
#
# COMPACT_ATOMS: atom_id res chain seq x y z
N GLY A 1 -5.91 -11.09 -10.12
CA GLY A 1 -5.63 -10.17 -11.23
C GLY A 1 -5.86 -8.72 -10.84
N LYS A 2 -5.58 -7.83 -11.77
CA LYS A 2 -5.68 -6.38 -11.53
C LYS A 2 -7.10 -5.95 -11.15
N GLY A 3 -8.13 -6.56 -11.75
CA GLY A 3 -9.52 -6.23 -11.45
C GLY A 3 -9.93 -6.58 -10.03
N VAL A 4 -9.45 -7.70 -9.51
CA VAL A 4 -9.75 -8.14 -8.14
C VAL A 4 -9.14 -7.20 -7.13
N ALA A 5 -7.86 -6.85 -7.29
CA ALA A 5 -7.18 -5.94 -6.37
C ALA A 5 -7.87 -4.57 -6.34
N ARG A 6 -8.27 -4.04 -7.49
CA ARG A 6 -8.96 -2.75 -7.56
C ARG A 6 -10.33 -2.80 -6.88
N ARG A 7 -11.10 -3.87 -7.08
CA ARG A 7 -12.41 -4.03 -6.43
C ARG A 7 -12.29 -4.08 -4.92
N MET A 8 -11.29 -4.81 -4.42
CA MET A 8 -11.04 -4.89 -2.99
C MET A 8 -10.66 -3.53 -2.41
N LEU A 9 -9.81 -2.78 -3.11
CA LEU A 9 -9.44 -1.43 -2.68
C LEU A 9 -10.64 -0.49 -2.68
N ASP A 10 -11.42 -0.46 -3.77
CA ASP A 10 -12.59 0.41 -3.87
C ASP A 10 -13.59 0.12 -2.76
N HIS A 11 -13.85 -1.15 -2.50
CA HIS A 11 -14.75 -1.56 -1.41
C HIS A 11 -14.22 -1.11 -0.04
N ALA A 12 -12.93 -1.32 0.21
CA ALA A 12 -12.31 -0.92 1.47
C ALA A 12 -12.35 0.60 1.68
N LEU A 13 -12.12 1.37 0.62
CA LEU A 13 -12.18 2.83 0.68
C LEU A 13 -13.60 3.34 0.97
N ILE A 14 -14.60 2.77 0.32
CA ILE A 14 -16.00 3.13 0.54
C ILE A 14 -16.39 2.79 1.98
N GLU A 15 -16.08 1.59 2.43
CA GLU A 15 -16.43 1.13 3.77
C GLU A 15 -15.75 1.97 4.84
N ALA A 16 -14.46 2.26 4.70
CA ALA A 16 -13.72 3.10 5.63
C ALA A 16 -14.32 4.51 5.72
N LYS A 17 -14.69 5.09 4.60
CA LYS A 17 -15.31 6.41 4.55
C LYS A 17 -16.67 6.41 5.23
N GLN A 18 -17.49 5.38 5.00
CA GLN A 18 -18.81 5.24 5.63
C GLN A 18 -18.68 5.08 7.16
N GLN A 19 -17.61 4.49 7.65
CA GLN A 19 -17.36 4.35 9.08
C GLN A 19 -16.72 5.58 9.72
N GLY A 20 -16.52 6.64 8.94
CA GLY A 20 -15.99 7.92 9.45
C GLY A 20 -14.47 8.02 9.50
N TYR A 21 -13.75 7.08 8.91
CA TYR A 21 -12.30 7.19 8.82
C TYR A 21 -11.89 8.30 7.85
N ARG A 22 -10.87 9.06 8.23
CA ARG A 22 -10.37 10.18 7.41
C ARG A 22 -9.19 9.81 6.52
N ALA A 23 -8.55 8.67 6.79
CA ALA A 23 -7.38 8.23 6.06
C ALA A 23 -7.28 6.72 6.07
N MET A 24 -6.53 6.19 5.13
CA MET A 24 -6.18 4.78 5.06
C MET A 24 -4.66 4.65 4.92
N GLN A 25 -4.08 3.69 5.64
CA GLN A 25 -2.65 3.49 5.67
C GLN A 25 -2.30 2.02 5.49
N PHE A 26 -1.31 1.74 4.65
CA PHE A 26 -0.67 0.43 4.56
C PHE A 26 0.70 0.52 5.22
N ASN A 27 0.93 -0.31 6.24
CA ASN A 27 2.13 -0.23 7.07
C ASN A 27 3.32 -1.02 6.53
N PHE A 28 3.12 -1.86 5.52
CA PHE A 28 4.18 -2.75 5.09
C PHE A 28 4.01 -3.14 3.62
N VAL A 29 4.52 -2.29 2.74
CA VAL A 29 4.58 -2.58 1.31
C VAL A 29 6.05 -2.68 0.92
N LEU A 30 6.47 -3.80 0.36
CA LEU A 30 7.88 -3.99 0.02
C LEU A 30 8.30 -3.02 -1.09
N ALA A 31 9.42 -2.32 -0.88
CA ALA A 31 9.95 -1.36 -1.85
C ALA A 31 10.28 -2.03 -3.19
N SER A 32 10.61 -3.32 -3.17
CA SER A 32 10.90 -4.09 -4.38
C SER A 32 9.65 -4.49 -5.17
N ASN A 33 8.47 -4.36 -4.59
CA ASN A 33 7.22 -4.72 -5.26
C ASN A 33 6.67 -3.54 -6.07
N GLN A 34 7.31 -3.27 -7.20
CA GLN A 34 7.01 -2.13 -8.07
C GLN A 34 5.59 -2.14 -8.60
N ARG A 35 5.06 -3.34 -8.90
CA ARG A 35 3.69 -3.48 -9.41
C ARG A 35 2.67 -3.04 -8.36
N ALA A 36 2.82 -3.50 -7.13
CA ALA A 36 1.92 -3.12 -6.04
C ALA A 36 2.00 -1.61 -5.78
N LEU A 37 3.21 -1.07 -5.71
CA LEU A 37 3.41 0.37 -5.50
C LEU A 37 2.74 1.20 -6.58
N ALA A 38 2.87 0.81 -7.85
CA ALA A 38 2.23 1.52 -8.95
C ALA A 38 0.71 1.52 -8.82
N ILE A 39 0.11 0.39 -8.41
CA ILE A 39 -1.34 0.29 -8.21
C ILE A 39 -1.79 1.23 -7.09
N TRP A 40 -1.12 1.21 -5.94
CA TRP A 40 -1.49 2.06 -4.81
C TRP A 40 -1.32 3.54 -5.12
N GLN A 41 -0.23 3.91 -5.79
CA GLN A 41 0.03 5.30 -6.18
C GLN A 41 -1.03 5.82 -7.15
N ARG A 42 -1.48 4.99 -8.10
CA ARG A 42 -2.57 5.37 -9.01
C ARG A 42 -3.88 5.60 -8.26
N ASN A 43 -4.06 4.98 -7.13
CA ASN A 43 -5.26 5.13 -6.30
C ASN A 43 -5.08 6.17 -5.21
N GLY A 44 -4.12 7.06 -5.34
CA GLY A 44 -3.95 8.22 -4.48
C GLY A 44 -3.14 7.98 -3.21
N PHE A 45 -2.50 6.82 -3.05
CA PHE A 45 -1.62 6.58 -1.91
C PHE A 45 -0.25 7.21 -2.14
N ALA A 46 0.24 7.91 -1.13
CA ALA A 46 1.57 8.49 -1.11
C ALA A 46 2.46 7.76 -0.11
N THR A 47 3.74 7.66 -0.42
CA THR A 47 4.72 7.12 0.51
C THR A 47 5.04 8.16 1.58
N ILE A 48 4.78 7.85 2.84
CA ILE A 48 5.02 8.75 3.96
C ILE A 48 6.16 8.29 4.87
N GLY A 49 6.66 7.07 4.68
CA GLY A 49 7.75 6.56 5.49
C GLY A 49 8.41 5.37 4.83
N ARG A 50 9.62 5.07 5.31
CA ARG A 50 10.43 3.95 4.83
C ARG A 50 11.11 3.27 6.00
N ILE A 51 10.99 1.95 6.06
CA ILE A 51 11.64 1.13 7.08
C ILE A 51 12.77 0.39 6.38
N PRO A 52 14.04 0.74 6.65
CA PRO A 52 15.17 0.11 5.97
C PRO A 52 15.33 -1.34 6.42
N GLN A 53 15.67 -2.21 5.46
CA GLN A 53 15.97 -3.62 5.70
C GLN A 53 14.91 -4.34 6.54
N ALA A 54 13.63 -4.05 6.25
CA ALA A 54 12.52 -4.54 7.05
C ALA A 54 12.13 -5.99 6.77
N PHE A 55 12.52 -6.51 5.61
CA PHE A 55 12.14 -7.85 5.19
C PHE A 55 13.28 -8.57 4.48
N LEU A 56 13.52 -9.83 4.84
CA LEU A 56 14.51 -10.67 4.18
C LEU A 56 13.86 -11.44 3.04
N HIS A 57 14.10 -10.95 1.82
CA HIS A 57 13.57 -11.60 0.62
C HIS A 57 14.46 -12.77 0.22
N PRO A 58 13.89 -13.94 -0.15
CA PRO A 58 14.69 -15.14 -0.48
C PRO A 58 15.70 -14.95 -1.61
N LYS A 59 15.38 -14.06 -2.56
CA LYS A 59 16.24 -13.83 -3.75
C LYS A 59 16.98 -12.51 -3.72
N GLN A 60 16.43 -11.48 -3.07
CA GLN A 60 16.95 -10.12 -3.13
C GLN A 60 17.72 -9.70 -1.87
N GLY A 61 17.71 -10.54 -0.83
CA GLY A 61 18.27 -10.18 0.45
C GLY A 61 17.34 -9.25 1.22
N TYR A 62 17.91 -8.39 2.07
CA TYR A 62 17.11 -7.42 2.82
C TYR A 62 16.55 -6.35 1.91
N VAL A 63 15.25 -6.11 2.03
CA VAL A 63 14.55 -5.07 1.28
C VAL A 63 13.83 -4.12 2.23
N ASP A 64 13.66 -2.88 1.80
CA ASP A 64 12.95 -1.89 2.58
C ASP A 64 11.44 -2.08 2.48
N ALA A 65 10.72 -1.68 3.51
CA ALA A 65 9.27 -1.58 3.49
C ALA A 65 8.85 -0.11 3.44
N LEU A 66 7.75 0.16 2.79
CA LEU A 66 7.20 1.50 2.66
C LEU A 66 5.88 1.60 3.41
N ILE A 67 5.61 2.78 3.95
CA ILE A 67 4.34 3.13 4.57
C ILE A 67 3.60 4.03 3.61
N LEU A 68 2.43 3.59 3.17
CA LEU A 68 1.60 4.33 2.22
C LEU A 68 0.38 4.90 2.93
N HIS A 69 -0.02 6.09 2.55
CA HIS A 69 -1.12 6.83 3.17
C HIS A 69 -1.98 7.50 2.12
N ARG A 70 -3.29 7.52 2.35
CA ARG A 70 -4.26 8.26 1.54
C ARG A 70 -5.31 8.89 2.44
N SER A 71 -5.57 10.17 2.25
CA SER A 71 -6.73 10.84 2.85
C SER A 71 -8.02 10.38 2.15
N LEU A 72 -9.04 10.19 2.91
CA LEU A 72 -10.36 9.75 2.42
C LEU A 72 -11.32 10.90 2.23
#